data_41691cfb342d54fdd90f64d6767ac7e3
#
_entry.id   41691cfb342d54fdd90f64d6767ac7e3
#
_cell.length_a   1.000
_cell.length_b   1.000
_cell.length_c   1.000
_cell.angle_alpha   90.00
_cell.angle_beta   90.00
_cell.angle_gamma   90.00
#
_symmetry.space_group_name_H-M   'P 1'
#
loop_
_entity.id
_entity.type
_entity.pdbx_description
1 polymer ?
#
loop_
_entity_poly.entity_id
_entity_poly.type
_entity_poly.pdbx_seq_one_letter_code
_entity_poly.pdbx_strand_id
1 'polypeptide(L)'
;MSTDELQLTFFVFLQLIIRAMKKTELIINPDGSLFHLHLLPGDIAEKIIIVGDPGRVEMIAEMLDSVRVRKSNREFYTVTGTFRETEISIISSGIGTDNIDIVLNELDALVNIDLATGMTVEEPRSLTIVRIGTTGGLQAELPVGSFIATTKAIGFDGVLHFYEGYEWCLDHMLADSLVAHLEWPDLLAYPYAVDADAGLLEKLSAGATKGITISTPGFYAPQGRRLRLEPFDNELNDNITSFRFKGQKITNYEMESSAIYGLSKLLNHKALTLCVVIANRVTGEFLADYKPAVRKLAAHVLEELSS
;
A
#
# COMPACT_ATOMS: atom_id res chain seq x y z
N MET A 1 -18.76 20.18 -16.13
CA MET A 1 -19.38 19.24 -15.20
C MET A 1 -18.86 19.58 -13.81
N SER A 2 -19.76 19.73 -12.83
CA SER A 2 -19.35 19.96 -11.44
C SER A 2 -18.72 18.69 -10.86
N THR A 3 -17.91 18.85 -9.80
CA THR A 3 -17.34 17.71 -9.05
C THR A 3 -18.40 16.73 -8.55
N ASP A 4 -19.60 17.25 -8.23
CA ASP A 4 -20.75 16.44 -7.79
C ASP A 4 -21.38 15.62 -8.94
N GLU A 5 -21.41 16.16 -10.15
CA GLU A 5 -21.88 15.42 -11.34
C GLU A 5 -20.93 14.30 -11.75
N LEU A 6 -19.63 14.51 -11.59
CA LEU A 6 -18.60 13.47 -11.82
C LEU A 6 -18.70 12.36 -10.76
N GLN A 7 -18.90 12.70 -9.48
CA GLN A 7 -19.12 11.72 -8.43
C GLN A 7 -20.44 10.95 -8.62
N LEU A 8 -21.52 11.62 -9.00
CA LEU A 8 -22.80 10.96 -9.25
C LEU A 8 -22.75 10.06 -10.49
N THR A 9 -22.06 10.47 -11.55
CA THR A 9 -21.87 9.67 -12.77
C THR A 9 -21.01 8.44 -12.47
N PHE A 10 -20.00 8.57 -11.63
CA PHE A 10 -19.14 7.47 -11.19
C PHE A 10 -19.90 6.47 -10.29
N PHE A 11 -20.74 6.95 -9.37
CA PHE A 11 -21.62 6.08 -8.56
C PHE A 11 -22.62 5.29 -9.43
N VAL A 12 -23.14 5.91 -10.49
CA VAL A 12 -24.04 5.24 -11.46
C VAL A 12 -23.27 4.22 -12.32
N PHE A 13 -21.99 4.47 -12.64
CA PHE A 13 -21.14 3.51 -13.37
C PHE A 13 -20.79 2.28 -12.51
N LEU A 14 -20.54 2.44 -11.21
CA LEU A 14 -20.32 1.30 -10.29
C LEU A 14 -21.57 0.41 -10.13
N GLN A 15 -22.78 0.93 -10.33
CA GLN A 15 -24.02 0.17 -10.26
C GLN A 15 -24.33 -0.68 -11.51
N LEU A 16 -23.53 -0.58 -12.58
CA LEU A 16 -23.91 -1.17 -13.89
C LEU A 16 -23.21 -2.48 -14.27
N ILE A 17 -22.38 -3.07 -13.43
CA ILE A 17 -21.82 -4.40 -13.74
C ILE A 17 -22.16 -5.40 -12.62
N ILE A 18 -23.45 -5.74 -12.50
CA ILE A 18 -23.89 -6.99 -11.87
C ILE A 18 -23.57 -8.12 -12.88
N ARG A 19 -22.31 -8.49 -12.97
CA ARG A 19 -21.88 -9.64 -13.77
C ARG A 19 -21.33 -10.69 -12.82
N ALA A 20 -21.96 -11.87 -12.81
CA ALA A 20 -21.40 -13.01 -12.10
C ALA A 20 -19.99 -13.31 -12.63
N MET A 21 -19.01 -13.36 -11.74
CA MET A 21 -17.63 -13.63 -12.09
C MET A 21 -17.48 -15.06 -12.61
N LYS A 22 -16.63 -15.25 -13.61
CA LYS A 22 -16.26 -16.59 -14.05
C LYS A 22 -15.35 -17.23 -13.01
N LYS A 23 -15.38 -18.56 -12.90
CA LYS A 23 -14.51 -19.34 -11.99
C LYS A 23 -13.01 -19.11 -12.21
N THR A 24 -12.61 -18.58 -13.36
CA THR A 24 -11.23 -18.24 -13.70
C THR A 24 -10.86 -16.79 -13.38
N GLU A 25 -11.83 -15.94 -13.05
CA GLU A 25 -11.60 -14.56 -12.64
C GLU A 25 -11.35 -14.47 -11.12
N LEU A 26 -12.12 -15.25 -10.33
CA LEU A 26 -11.89 -15.42 -8.89
C LEU A 26 -11.82 -16.92 -8.59
N ILE A 27 -10.62 -17.39 -8.22
CA ILE A 27 -10.40 -18.82 -7.94
C ILE A 27 -10.73 -19.08 -6.47
N ILE A 28 -11.65 -20.00 -6.25
CA ILE A 28 -12.09 -20.44 -4.93
C ILE A 28 -11.63 -21.87 -4.71
N ASN A 29 -10.98 -22.13 -3.58
CA ASN A 29 -10.53 -23.47 -3.17
C ASN A 29 -11.74 -24.38 -2.82
N PRO A 30 -11.54 -25.70 -2.78
CA PRO A 30 -12.63 -26.64 -2.42
C PRO A 30 -13.23 -26.42 -1.03
N ASP A 31 -12.48 -25.78 -0.11
CA ASP A 31 -12.94 -25.42 1.25
C ASP A 31 -13.68 -24.07 1.30
N GLY A 32 -13.85 -23.40 0.15
CA GLY A 32 -14.50 -22.10 0.01
C GLY A 32 -13.59 -20.90 0.23
N SER A 33 -12.30 -21.11 0.55
CA SER A 33 -11.35 -20.02 0.72
C SER A 33 -10.84 -19.46 -0.60
N LEU A 34 -10.34 -18.22 -0.61
CA LEU A 34 -9.69 -17.62 -1.77
C LEU A 34 -8.33 -18.25 -2.03
N PHE A 35 -7.92 -18.26 -3.29
CA PHE A 35 -6.80 -19.09 -3.76
C PHE A 35 -5.44 -18.68 -3.15
N HIS A 36 -5.15 -17.38 -3.11
CA HIS A 36 -3.84 -16.92 -2.64
C HIS A 36 -3.82 -16.69 -1.13
N LEU A 37 -4.77 -15.94 -0.58
CA LEU A 37 -4.79 -15.63 0.85
C LEU A 37 -5.25 -16.82 1.72
N HIS A 38 -5.95 -17.80 1.14
CA HIS A 38 -6.52 -18.95 1.85
C HIS A 38 -7.49 -18.56 2.97
N LEU A 39 -8.16 -17.40 2.79
CA LEU A 39 -9.09 -16.82 3.75
C LEU A 39 -10.55 -17.08 3.32
N LEU A 40 -11.42 -17.20 4.30
CA LEU A 40 -12.88 -17.27 4.14
C LEU A 40 -13.51 -15.89 4.43
N PRO A 41 -14.69 -15.59 3.89
CA PRO A 41 -15.50 -14.48 4.38
C PRO A 41 -15.66 -14.56 5.90
N GLY A 42 -15.40 -13.46 6.60
CA GLY A 42 -15.41 -13.42 8.06
C GLY A 42 -14.09 -13.75 8.76
N ASP A 43 -13.06 -14.22 8.06
CA ASP A 43 -11.72 -14.39 8.65
C ASP A 43 -11.01 -13.05 8.91
N ILE A 44 -11.37 -11.99 8.20
CA ILE A 44 -10.75 -10.67 8.32
C ILE A 44 -11.62 -9.66 9.06
N ALA A 45 -10.98 -8.68 9.66
CA ALA A 45 -11.60 -7.48 10.22
C ALA A 45 -11.70 -6.37 9.15
N GLU A 46 -12.48 -5.32 9.42
CA GLU A 46 -12.54 -4.13 8.55
C GLU A 46 -11.29 -3.27 8.66
N LYS A 47 -10.55 -3.33 9.78
CA LYS A 47 -9.27 -2.65 9.99
C LYS A 47 -8.14 -3.63 9.74
N ILE A 48 -7.29 -3.32 8.76
CA ILE A 48 -6.25 -4.23 8.27
C ILE A 48 -4.89 -3.54 8.34
N ILE A 49 -3.93 -4.22 8.95
CA ILE A 49 -2.51 -3.84 8.92
C ILE A 49 -1.81 -4.73 7.92
N ILE A 50 -1.18 -4.14 6.89
CA ILE A 50 -0.37 -4.86 5.92
C ILE A 50 1.11 -4.66 6.23
N VAL A 51 1.87 -5.77 6.23
CA VAL A 51 3.33 -5.80 6.33
C VAL A 51 3.92 -6.63 5.21
N GLY A 52 5.17 -6.41 4.81
CA GLY A 52 5.79 -7.21 3.74
C GLY A 52 6.27 -8.60 4.20
N ASP A 53 6.68 -8.72 5.47
CA ASP A 53 7.36 -9.91 6.02
C ASP A 53 6.43 -10.67 6.98
N PRO A 54 6.22 -12.00 6.78
CA PRO A 54 5.43 -12.83 7.70
C PRO A 54 5.90 -12.77 9.16
N GLY A 55 7.20 -12.64 9.41
CA GLY A 55 7.74 -12.50 10.77
C GLY A 55 7.28 -11.25 11.50
N ARG A 56 6.92 -10.18 10.75
CA ARG A 56 6.34 -8.96 11.34
C ARG A 56 4.87 -9.14 11.72
N VAL A 57 4.14 -10.04 11.05
CA VAL A 57 2.77 -10.38 11.45
C VAL A 57 2.75 -10.93 12.88
N GLU A 58 3.62 -11.90 13.20
CA GLU A 58 3.71 -12.45 14.56
C GLU A 58 4.14 -11.40 15.58
N MET A 59 5.15 -10.58 15.25
CA MET A 59 5.61 -9.52 16.15
C MET A 59 4.50 -8.53 16.52
N ILE A 60 3.59 -8.22 15.59
CA ILE A 60 2.45 -7.33 15.85
C ILE A 60 1.33 -8.10 16.56
N ALA A 61 1.08 -9.34 16.16
CA ALA A 61 0.06 -10.21 16.77
C ALA A 61 0.32 -10.50 18.26
N GLU A 62 1.58 -10.50 18.71
CA GLU A 62 1.95 -10.57 20.13
C GLU A 62 1.39 -9.40 20.98
N MET A 63 0.99 -8.31 20.37
CA MET A 63 0.41 -7.14 21.05
C MET A 63 -1.12 -7.17 21.11
N LEU A 64 -1.77 -8.15 20.45
CA LEU A 64 -3.22 -8.32 20.49
C LEU A 64 -3.66 -8.94 21.82
N ASP A 65 -4.84 -8.54 22.30
CA ASP A 65 -5.45 -9.10 23.53
C ASP A 65 -5.97 -10.53 23.32
N SER A 66 -6.44 -10.81 22.10
CA SER A 66 -6.91 -12.14 21.70
C SER A 66 -6.68 -12.38 20.21
N VAL A 67 -6.63 -13.65 19.83
CA VAL A 67 -6.49 -14.07 18.43
C VAL A 67 -7.54 -15.12 18.11
N ARG A 68 -8.30 -14.93 17.01
CA ARG A 68 -9.32 -15.88 16.55
C ARG A 68 -8.98 -16.58 15.23
N VAL A 69 -8.12 -15.98 14.38
CA VAL A 69 -7.69 -16.55 13.10
C VAL A 69 -6.18 -16.53 13.01
N ARG A 70 -5.61 -17.65 12.53
CA ARG A 70 -4.23 -17.75 12.04
C ARG A 70 -4.27 -18.61 10.79
N LYS A 71 -3.91 -18.03 9.63
CA LYS A 71 -3.85 -18.75 8.35
C LYS A 71 -2.62 -18.33 7.59
N SER A 72 -1.97 -19.30 6.95
CA SER A 72 -0.77 -19.07 6.15
C SER A 72 -0.86 -19.84 4.84
N ASN A 73 -0.57 -19.18 3.75
CA ASN A 73 -0.39 -19.78 2.44
C ASN A 73 0.66 -18.97 1.66
N ARG A 74 1.68 -19.62 1.14
CA ARG A 74 2.81 -18.96 0.47
C ARG A 74 3.44 -17.91 1.39
N GLU A 75 3.67 -16.68 0.86
CA GLU A 75 4.13 -15.49 1.59
C GLU A 75 3.01 -14.77 2.37
N PHE A 76 1.75 -15.15 2.16
CA PHE A 76 0.59 -14.54 2.81
C PHE A 76 0.33 -15.22 4.15
N TYR A 77 0.53 -14.48 5.22
CA TYR A 77 0.21 -14.93 6.57
C TYR A 77 -0.73 -13.94 7.24
N THR A 78 -1.85 -14.42 7.74
CA THR A 78 -2.90 -13.60 8.34
C THR A 78 -3.14 -14.01 9.78
N VAL A 79 -3.17 -13.00 10.65
CA VAL A 79 -3.64 -13.12 12.02
C VAL A 79 -4.74 -12.10 12.26
N THR A 80 -5.91 -12.54 12.71
CA THR A 80 -7.03 -11.67 13.11
C THR A 80 -7.32 -11.84 14.58
N GLY A 81 -7.45 -10.74 15.30
CA GLY A 81 -7.71 -10.72 16.72
C GLY A 81 -8.20 -9.36 17.21
N THR A 82 -8.22 -9.15 18.51
CA THR A 82 -8.67 -7.89 19.12
C THR A 82 -7.54 -7.15 19.79
N PHE A 83 -7.58 -5.83 19.72
CA PHE A 83 -6.76 -4.92 20.51
C PHE A 83 -7.68 -3.84 21.09
N ARG A 84 -7.77 -3.72 22.41
CA ARG A 84 -8.70 -2.79 23.12
C ARG A 84 -10.12 -2.84 22.52
N GLU A 85 -10.71 -4.05 22.44
CA GLU A 85 -12.04 -4.33 21.89
C GLU A 85 -12.22 -4.10 20.38
N THR A 86 -11.23 -3.54 19.69
CA THR A 86 -11.26 -3.36 18.24
C THR A 86 -10.69 -4.60 17.54
N GLU A 87 -11.45 -5.15 16.60
CA GLU A 87 -10.98 -6.25 15.77
C GLU A 87 -10.05 -5.74 14.67
N ILE A 88 -8.88 -6.37 14.52
CA ILE A 88 -7.84 -5.99 13.56
C ILE A 88 -7.28 -7.25 12.90
N SER A 89 -7.10 -7.21 11.60
CA SER A 89 -6.34 -8.22 10.85
C SER A 89 -4.93 -7.69 10.55
N ILE A 90 -3.93 -8.56 10.70
CA ILE A 90 -2.54 -8.29 10.34
C ILE A 90 -2.17 -9.27 9.26
N ILE A 91 -1.71 -8.79 8.09
CA ILE A 91 -1.49 -9.63 6.90
C ILE A 91 -0.12 -9.32 6.32
N SER A 92 0.67 -10.36 6.00
CA SER A 92 1.85 -10.17 5.15
C SER A 92 1.46 -10.20 3.68
N SER A 93 2.01 -9.28 2.91
CA SER A 93 1.80 -9.20 1.46
C SER A 93 2.95 -9.79 0.63
N GLY A 94 4.08 -10.09 1.26
CA GLY A 94 5.31 -10.25 0.49
C GLY A 94 5.84 -8.90 -0.01
N ILE A 95 6.51 -8.88 -1.16
CA ILE A 95 7.20 -7.70 -1.72
C ILE A 95 6.64 -7.38 -3.10
N GLY A 96 6.39 -6.10 -3.36
CA GLY A 96 6.07 -5.58 -4.67
C GLY A 96 4.59 -5.36 -4.95
N THR A 97 4.31 -4.54 -5.96
CA THR A 97 2.97 -4.11 -6.33
C THR A 97 2.14 -5.22 -6.97
N ASP A 98 2.75 -6.21 -7.59
CA ASP A 98 2.13 -7.43 -8.10
C ASP A 98 1.49 -8.26 -6.98
N ASN A 99 2.18 -8.42 -5.84
CA ASN A 99 1.59 -9.05 -4.66
C ASN A 99 0.46 -8.20 -4.05
N ILE A 100 0.60 -6.87 -4.05
CA ILE A 100 -0.47 -5.97 -3.57
C ILE A 100 -1.72 -6.07 -4.43
N ASP A 101 -1.55 -6.24 -5.74
CA ASP A 101 -2.67 -6.50 -6.66
C ASP A 101 -3.50 -7.71 -6.20
N ILE A 102 -2.84 -8.82 -5.89
CA ILE A 102 -3.48 -10.03 -5.37
C ILE A 102 -4.17 -9.75 -4.03
N VAL A 103 -3.43 -9.17 -3.09
CA VAL A 103 -3.90 -8.96 -1.71
C VAL A 103 -5.13 -8.05 -1.67
N LEU A 104 -5.09 -6.91 -2.36
CA LEU A 104 -6.19 -5.94 -2.31
C LEU A 104 -7.46 -6.48 -3.00
N ASN A 105 -7.31 -7.12 -4.16
CA ASN A 105 -8.45 -7.71 -4.86
C ASN A 105 -9.06 -8.88 -4.07
N GLU A 106 -8.26 -9.75 -3.44
CA GLU A 106 -8.79 -10.85 -2.63
C GLU A 106 -9.39 -10.35 -1.29
N LEU A 107 -8.84 -9.31 -0.66
CA LEU A 107 -9.43 -8.70 0.52
C LEU A 107 -10.77 -8.03 0.22
N ASP A 108 -10.87 -7.31 -0.90
CA ASP A 108 -12.14 -6.75 -1.37
C ASP A 108 -13.16 -7.86 -1.67
N ALA A 109 -12.74 -8.91 -2.36
CA ALA A 109 -13.61 -10.05 -2.67
C ALA A 109 -14.19 -10.73 -1.42
N LEU A 110 -13.42 -10.85 -0.32
CA LEU A 110 -13.90 -11.42 0.94
C LEU A 110 -15.05 -10.64 1.57
N VAL A 111 -15.16 -9.35 1.30
CA VAL A 111 -16.15 -8.46 1.94
C VAL A 111 -17.22 -7.95 0.97
N ASN A 112 -16.95 -7.94 -0.33
CA ASN A 112 -17.78 -7.29 -1.33
C ASN A 112 -18.26 -8.22 -2.44
N ILE A 113 -17.87 -9.51 -2.41
CA ILE A 113 -18.36 -10.51 -3.37
C ILE A 113 -18.99 -11.66 -2.59
N ASP A 114 -20.22 -12.03 -2.96
CA ASP A 114 -20.82 -13.30 -2.55
C ASP A 114 -20.09 -14.43 -3.30
N LEU A 115 -19.22 -15.15 -2.61
CA LEU A 115 -18.38 -16.20 -3.20
C LEU A 115 -19.20 -17.40 -3.74
N ALA A 116 -20.44 -17.58 -3.29
CA ALA A 116 -21.32 -18.66 -3.78
C ALA A 116 -21.92 -18.32 -5.15
N THR A 117 -22.26 -17.06 -5.37
CA THR A 117 -22.89 -16.57 -6.61
C THR A 117 -21.91 -15.89 -7.57
N GLY A 118 -20.77 -15.41 -7.07
CA GLY A 118 -19.82 -14.58 -7.82
C GLY A 118 -20.37 -13.18 -8.12
N MET A 119 -21.35 -12.71 -7.36
CA MET A 119 -21.96 -11.39 -7.53
C MET A 119 -21.42 -10.40 -6.49
N THR A 120 -21.24 -9.16 -6.91
CA THR A 120 -20.95 -8.07 -5.96
C THR A 120 -22.14 -7.87 -5.02
N VAL A 121 -21.88 -7.64 -3.73
CA VAL A 121 -22.92 -7.34 -2.73
C VAL A 121 -23.60 -6.00 -3.04
N GLU A 122 -24.88 -5.85 -2.66
CA GLU A 122 -25.66 -4.62 -2.91
C GLU A 122 -25.09 -3.40 -2.20
N GLU A 123 -24.54 -3.59 -0.99
CA GLU A 123 -23.93 -2.54 -0.16
C GLU A 123 -22.45 -2.85 0.08
N PRO A 124 -21.52 -2.42 -0.79
CA PRO A 124 -20.11 -2.66 -0.61
C PRO A 124 -19.55 -1.99 0.65
N ARG A 125 -18.74 -2.73 1.38
CA ARG A 125 -18.06 -2.25 2.60
C ARG A 125 -16.70 -1.67 2.27
N SER A 126 -16.32 -0.62 2.99
CA SER A 126 -15.00 0.00 2.88
C SER A 126 -14.05 -0.54 3.96
N LEU A 127 -12.91 -1.05 3.55
CA LEU A 127 -11.84 -1.46 4.44
C LEU A 127 -10.95 -0.26 4.82
N THR A 128 -10.39 -0.32 6.03
CA THR A 128 -9.35 0.61 6.50
C THR A 128 -8.00 -0.11 6.49
N ILE A 129 -7.12 0.29 5.60
CA ILE A 129 -5.86 -0.41 5.32
C ILE A 129 -4.68 0.47 5.74
N VAL A 130 -3.86 -0.03 6.66
CA VAL A 130 -2.63 0.67 7.10
C VAL A 130 -1.43 -0.22 6.84
N ARG A 131 -0.53 0.23 5.94
CA ARG A 131 0.73 -0.48 5.72
C ARG A 131 1.79 0.00 6.70
N ILE A 132 2.44 -0.96 7.38
CA ILE A 132 3.63 -0.73 8.19
C ILE A 132 4.84 -1.31 7.45
N GLY A 133 5.67 -0.43 6.88
CA GLY A 133 6.80 -0.79 6.05
C GLY A 133 8.16 -0.41 6.63
N THR A 134 9.19 -0.81 5.89
CA THR A 134 10.56 -0.31 6.04
C THR A 134 10.97 0.40 4.75
N THR A 135 11.87 1.38 4.85
CA THR A 135 12.15 2.26 3.72
C THR A 135 13.59 2.76 3.70
N GLY A 136 14.05 3.15 2.51
CA GLY A 136 15.29 3.90 2.32
C GLY A 136 15.01 5.40 2.20
N GLY A 137 15.53 6.21 3.13
CA GLY A 137 15.43 7.66 3.11
C GLY A 137 16.24 8.29 1.98
N LEU A 138 15.70 9.35 1.36
CA LEU A 138 16.27 10.10 0.24
C LEU A 138 16.60 11.55 0.60
N GLN A 139 16.50 11.92 1.86
CA GLN A 139 16.83 13.27 2.33
C GLN A 139 17.80 13.15 3.51
N ALA A 140 18.88 13.96 3.53
CA ALA A 140 19.91 13.86 4.55
C ALA A 140 19.39 14.09 5.98
N GLU A 141 18.34 14.89 6.11
CA GLU A 141 17.70 15.20 7.39
C GLU A 141 16.78 14.11 7.96
N LEU A 142 16.67 12.96 7.31
CA LEU A 142 15.85 11.82 7.76
C LEU A 142 16.72 10.79 8.48
N PRO A 143 16.79 10.80 9.83
CA PRO A 143 17.61 9.83 10.54
C PRO A 143 17.07 8.40 10.38
N VAL A 144 17.95 7.41 10.41
CA VAL A 144 17.53 6.00 10.53
C VAL A 144 16.78 5.78 11.85
N GLY A 145 15.74 4.95 11.81
CA GLY A 145 14.82 4.73 12.93
C GLY A 145 13.66 5.74 13.03
N SER A 146 13.68 6.83 12.24
CA SER A 146 12.55 7.77 12.17
C SER A 146 11.38 7.19 11.36
N PHE A 147 10.21 7.80 11.51
CA PHE A 147 8.97 7.38 10.82
C PHE A 147 8.63 8.34 9.69
N ILE A 148 8.15 7.79 8.58
CA ILE A 148 7.62 8.54 7.45
C ILE A 148 6.15 8.16 7.27
N ALA A 149 5.28 9.17 7.15
CA ALA A 149 3.91 9.02 6.69
C ALA A 149 3.83 9.46 5.23
N THR A 150 3.46 8.54 4.36
CA THR A 150 3.36 8.76 2.92
C THR A 150 2.12 9.59 2.60
N THR A 151 2.30 10.85 2.23
CA THR A 151 1.19 11.75 1.84
C THR A 151 0.69 11.44 0.44
N LYS A 152 1.62 11.13 -0.46
CA LYS A 152 1.39 10.72 -1.85
C LYS A 152 2.36 9.59 -2.20
N ALA A 153 1.89 8.59 -2.90
CA ALA A 153 2.72 7.51 -3.43
C ALA A 153 2.85 7.66 -4.95
N ILE A 154 4.08 7.58 -5.46
CA ILE A 154 4.36 7.57 -6.89
C ILE A 154 4.76 6.16 -7.29
N GLY A 155 4.05 5.56 -8.24
CA GLY A 155 4.35 4.23 -8.77
C GLY A 155 5.20 4.31 -10.04
N PHE A 156 6.32 3.58 -10.03
CA PHE A 156 7.12 3.29 -11.21
C PHE A 156 6.79 1.92 -11.82
N ASP A 157 5.80 1.25 -11.24
CA ASP A 157 5.43 -0.14 -11.53
C ASP A 157 4.42 -0.29 -12.68
N GLY A 158 3.53 0.69 -12.87
CA GLY A 158 2.52 0.68 -13.92
C GLY A 158 1.28 -0.21 -13.65
N VAL A 159 1.13 -0.84 -12.47
CA VAL A 159 0.01 -1.76 -12.16
C VAL A 159 -1.34 -1.09 -12.38
N LEU A 160 -1.52 0.16 -11.96
CA LEU A 160 -2.81 0.85 -12.11
C LEU A 160 -3.25 1.04 -13.56
N HIS A 161 -2.33 1.11 -14.51
CA HIS A 161 -2.66 1.31 -15.92
C HIS A 161 -3.44 0.14 -16.54
N PHE A 162 -3.53 -1.00 -15.84
CA PHE A 162 -4.32 -2.17 -16.27
C PHE A 162 -5.78 -2.11 -15.79
N TYR A 163 -6.16 -1.11 -14.96
CA TYR A 163 -7.52 -0.97 -14.41
C TYR A 163 -8.27 0.15 -15.10
N GLU A 164 -9.52 -0.11 -15.52
CA GLU A 164 -10.39 0.91 -16.10
C GLU A 164 -10.72 1.99 -15.06
N GLY A 165 -10.73 3.25 -15.48
CA GLY A 165 -11.10 4.38 -14.65
C GLY A 165 -10.02 4.79 -13.63
N TYR A 166 -8.79 4.28 -13.72
CA TYR A 166 -7.72 4.63 -12.79
C TYR A 166 -7.38 6.13 -12.79
N GLU A 167 -7.63 6.83 -13.87
CA GLU A 167 -7.25 8.23 -14.08
C GLU A 167 -7.86 9.18 -13.05
N TRP A 168 -9.08 8.88 -12.57
CA TRP A 168 -9.76 9.77 -11.62
C TRP A 168 -9.07 9.83 -10.24
N CYS A 169 -8.31 8.82 -9.86
CA CYS A 169 -7.63 8.78 -8.56
C CYS A 169 -6.22 9.38 -8.59
N LEU A 170 -5.73 9.83 -9.75
CA LEU A 170 -4.35 10.26 -9.94
C LEU A 170 -4.14 11.77 -9.68
N ASP A 171 -2.97 12.11 -9.12
CA ASP A 171 -2.39 13.45 -9.18
C ASP A 171 -1.51 13.57 -10.43
N HIS A 172 -2.16 13.85 -11.58
CA HIS A 172 -1.49 14.01 -12.86
C HIS A 172 -0.41 15.10 -12.83
N MET A 173 -0.65 16.21 -12.12
CA MET A 173 0.30 17.31 -12.03
C MET A 173 1.61 16.88 -11.35
N LEU A 174 1.54 16.05 -10.32
CA LEU A 174 2.74 15.51 -9.67
C LEU A 174 3.48 14.55 -10.59
N ALA A 175 2.76 13.63 -11.24
CA ALA A 175 3.34 12.65 -12.16
C ALA A 175 4.05 13.35 -13.33
N ASP A 176 3.36 14.26 -14.02
CA ASP A 176 3.90 15.00 -15.17
C ASP A 176 5.11 15.88 -14.78
N SER A 177 5.06 16.51 -13.59
CA SER A 177 6.18 17.30 -13.08
C SER A 177 7.41 16.45 -12.82
N LEU A 178 7.23 15.23 -12.29
CA LEU A 178 8.33 14.30 -12.03
C LEU A 178 8.90 13.75 -13.34
N VAL A 179 8.04 13.35 -14.28
CA VAL A 179 8.44 12.87 -15.62
C VAL A 179 9.30 13.91 -16.33
N ALA A 180 8.87 15.18 -16.32
CA ALA A 180 9.64 16.28 -16.93
C ALA A 180 10.97 16.52 -16.20
N HIS A 181 11.01 16.41 -14.87
CA HIS A 181 12.22 16.63 -14.08
C HIS A 181 13.27 15.52 -14.26
N LEU A 182 12.81 14.27 -14.40
CA LEU A 182 13.69 13.10 -14.56
C LEU A 182 14.04 12.80 -16.02
N GLU A 183 13.49 13.53 -16.98
CA GLU A 183 13.58 13.18 -18.42
C GLU A 183 13.22 11.69 -18.63
N TRP A 184 12.06 11.28 -18.07
CA TRP A 184 11.66 9.89 -17.90
C TRP A 184 11.64 9.14 -19.23
N PRO A 185 12.28 7.96 -19.34
CA PRO A 185 12.36 7.21 -20.59
C PRO A 185 11.01 6.66 -21.05
N ASP A 186 10.69 6.84 -22.34
CA ASP A 186 9.45 6.35 -22.97
C ASP A 186 9.24 4.83 -22.88
N LEU A 187 10.34 4.04 -22.70
CA LEU A 187 10.27 2.58 -22.59
C LEU A 187 9.86 2.09 -21.20
N LEU A 188 9.87 2.95 -20.19
CA LEU A 188 9.42 2.62 -18.85
C LEU A 188 7.94 2.95 -18.69
N ALA A 189 7.25 2.25 -17.76
CA ALA A 189 5.88 2.58 -17.41
C ALA A 189 5.80 4.05 -16.99
N TYR A 190 4.81 4.79 -17.52
CA TYR A 190 4.61 6.18 -17.12
C TYR A 190 4.30 6.24 -15.61
N PRO A 191 5.01 7.07 -14.83
CA PRO A 191 4.76 7.19 -13.41
C PRO A 191 3.33 7.67 -13.13
N TYR A 192 2.72 7.11 -12.11
CA TYR A 192 1.43 7.58 -11.60
C TYR A 192 1.55 7.99 -10.13
N ALA A 193 0.75 8.94 -9.70
CA ALA A 193 0.79 9.46 -8.33
C ALA A 193 -0.60 9.42 -7.70
N VAL A 194 -0.70 8.95 -6.46
CA VAL A 194 -1.96 8.80 -5.73
C VAL A 194 -1.83 9.34 -4.31
N ASP A 195 -2.87 10.06 -3.85
CA ASP A 195 -2.94 10.58 -2.48
C ASP A 195 -3.31 9.49 -1.47
N ALA A 196 -2.75 9.58 -0.27
CA ALA A 196 -3.25 8.85 0.89
C ALA A 196 -4.69 9.26 1.25
N ASP A 197 -5.38 8.43 2.03
CA ASP A 197 -6.61 8.86 2.71
C ASP A 197 -6.30 9.98 3.71
N ALA A 198 -6.99 11.12 3.58
CA ALA A 198 -6.72 12.32 4.38
C ALA A 198 -7.03 12.12 5.86
N GLY A 199 -8.11 11.37 6.18
CA GLY A 199 -8.51 11.10 7.56
C GLY A 199 -7.51 10.19 8.27
N LEU A 200 -7.03 9.13 7.59
CA LEU A 200 -5.98 8.26 8.13
C LEU A 200 -4.66 9.01 8.29
N LEU A 201 -4.30 9.85 7.32
CA LEU A 201 -3.09 10.67 7.40
C LEU A 201 -3.14 11.63 8.59
N GLU A 202 -4.26 12.29 8.82
CA GLU A 202 -4.43 13.17 9.98
C GLU A 202 -4.32 12.39 11.28
N LYS A 203 -5.02 11.26 11.39
CA LYS A 203 -5.11 10.44 12.60
C LYS A 203 -3.77 9.78 12.97
N LEU A 204 -3.06 9.22 11.99
CA LEU A 204 -1.95 8.28 12.23
C LEU A 204 -0.55 8.89 12.07
N SER A 205 -0.42 10.11 11.54
CA SER A 205 0.91 10.67 11.21
C SER A 205 1.63 11.38 12.37
N ALA A 206 1.09 11.33 13.59
CA ALA A 206 1.73 11.95 14.74
C ALA A 206 3.16 11.40 14.95
N GLY A 207 4.15 12.30 15.05
CA GLY A 207 5.56 11.93 15.22
C GLY A 207 6.25 11.37 13.96
N ALA A 208 5.58 11.34 12.80
CA ALA A 208 6.16 10.95 11.53
C ALA A 208 6.44 12.16 10.63
N THR A 209 7.51 12.07 9.83
CA THR A 209 7.76 13.04 8.76
C THR A 209 6.80 12.77 7.60
N LYS A 210 6.04 13.77 7.18
CA LYS A 210 5.15 13.69 6.02
C LYS A 210 5.93 13.92 4.74
N GLY A 211 5.75 13.05 3.72
CA GLY A 211 6.45 13.19 2.46
C GLY A 211 5.92 12.34 1.33
N ILE A 212 6.45 12.56 0.13
CA ILE A 212 6.13 11.78 -1.06
C ILE A 212 7.02 10.54 -1.08
N THR A 213 6.43 9.38 -1.32
CA THR A 213 7.11 8.08 -1.40
C THR A 213 7.11 7.57 -2.83
N ILE A 214 8.21 7.01 -3.30
CA ILE A 214 8.26 6.28 -4.57
C ILE A 214 8.18 4.78 -4.31
N SER A 215 7.25 4.11 -4.99
CA SER A 215 7.16 2.66 -5.08
C SER A 215 7.80 2.18 -6.38
N THR A 216 8.78 1.30 -6.27
CA THR A 216 9.55 0.80 -7.42
C THR A 216 9.28 -0.68 -7.68
N PRO A 217 9.31 -1.13 -8.96
CA PRO A 217 9.10 -2.54 -9.31
C PRO A 217 10.31 -3.44 -8.97
N GLY A 218 11.36 -2.90 -8.37
CA GLY A 218 12.55 -3.65 -7.99
C GLY A 218 13.40 -2.92 -6.97
N PHE A 219 14.17 -3.68 -6.21
CA PHE A 219 14.98 -3.18 -5.09
C PHE A 219 16.33 -2.60 -5.51
N TYR A 220 16.93 -3.10 -6.59
CA TYR A 220 18.29 -2.72 -6.99
C TYR A 220 18.31 -1.55 -7.98
N ALA A 221 18.44 -1.81 -9.26
CA ALA A 221 18.54 -0.76 -10.29
C ALA A 221 17.33 0.19 -10.32
N PRO A 222 16.07 -0.26 -10.13
CA PRO A 222 14.93 0.66 -10.04
C PRO A 222 14.98 1.65 -8.88
N GLN A 223 15.79 1.36 -7.85
CA GLN A 223 16.09 2.29 -6.75
C GLN A 223 17.50 2.91 -6.87
N GLY A 224 18.11 2.91 -8.05
CA GLY A 224 19.44 3.45 -8.29
C GLY A 224 20.57 2.73 -7.55
N ARG A 225 20.40 1.43 -7.20
CA ARG A 225 21.46 0.60 -6.61
C ARG A 225 22.31 -0.02 -7.68
N ARG A 226 23.59 0.20 -7.59
CA ARG A 226 24.60 -0.38 -8.46
C ARG A 226 25.22 -1.64 -7.82
N LEU A 227 25.16 -2.75 -8.53
CA LEU A 227 25.90 -3.96 -8.20
C LEU A 227 26.77 -4.36 -9.40
N ARG A 228 26.65 -5.63 -9.86
CA ARG A 228 27.33 -6.09 -11.08
C ARG A 228 26.69 -5.54 -12.36
N LEU A 229 25.36 -5.30 -12.31
CA LEU A 229 24.63 -4.63 -13.37
C LEU A 229 24.55 -3.13 -13.05
N GLU A 230 24.82 -2.32 -14.06
CA GLU A 230 24.69 -0.86 -13.96
C GLU A 230 23.22 -0.45 -14.08
N PRO A 231 22.72 0.51 -13.28
CA PRO A 231 21.49 1.21 -13.60
C PRO A 231 21.60 1.94 -14.95
N PHE A 232 20.50 2.10 -15.65
CA PHE A 232 20.52 2.87 -16.90
C PHE A 232 20.82 4.37 -16.66
N ASP A 233 20.45 4.89 -15.48
CA ASP A 233 20.69 6.25 -15.03
C ASP A 233 21.39 6.22 -13.67
N ASN A 234 22.63 6.69 -13.65
CA ASN A 234 23.45 6.77 -12.44
C ASN A 234 23.13 8.01 -11.59
N GLU A 235 22.44 9.01 -12.15
CA GLU A 235 22.06 10.25 -11.47
C GLU A 235 20.62 10.20 -10.93
N LEU A 236 19.89 9.11 -11.16
CA LEU A 236 18.48 8.95 -10.78
C LEU A 236 18.21 9.37 -9.32
N ASN A 237 19.03 8.94 -8.38
CA ASN A 237 18.84 9.26 -6.97
C ASN A 237 19.08 10.75 -6.65
N ASP A 238 20.05 11.38 -7.30
CA ASP A 238 20.36 12.80 -7.10
C ASP A 238 19.22 13.66 -7.69
N ASN A 239 18.73 13.29 -8.86
CA ASN A 239 17.61 13.95 -9.53
C ASN A 239 16.33 13.81 -8.68
N ILE A 240 16.02 12.61 -8.15
CA ILE A 240 14.86 12.39 -7.27
C ILE A 240 15.00 13.17 -5.96
N THR A 241 16.19 13.16 -5.36
CA THR A 241 16.46 13.88 -4.10
C THR A 241 16.30 15.40 -4.25
N SER A 242 16.62 15.94 -5.42
CA SER A 242 16.48 17.37 -5.76
C SER A 242 15.05 17.78 -6.12
N PHE A 243 14.19 16.84 -6.52
CA PHE A 243 12.81 17.12 -6.94
C PHE A 243 11.97 17.79 -5.85
N ARG A 244 11.17 18.78 -6.26
CA ARG A 244 10.24 19.49 -5.38
C ARG A 244 8.91 19.70 -6.09
N PHE A 245 7.82 19.37 -5.40
CA PHE A 245 6.46 19.61 -5.89
C PHE A 245 5.62 20.33 -4.83
N LYS A 246 5.20 21.56 -5.13
CA LYS A 246 4.43 22.41 -4.19
C LYS A 246 5.07 22.48 -2.79
N GLY A 247 6.41 22.57 -2.76
CA GLY A 247 7.21 22.61 -1.53
C GLY A 247 7.44 21.26 -0.83
N GLN A 248 6.83 20.19 -1.30
CA GLN A 248 7.07 18.83 -0.77
C GLN A 248 8.28 18.18 -1.45
N LYS A 249 8.96 17.30 -0.69
CA LYS A 249 10.09 16.50 -1.14
C LYS A 249 9.66 15.04 -1.35
N ILE A 250 10.35 14.35 -2.26
CA ILE A 250 10.37 12.89 -2.23
C ILE A 250 11.26 12.48 -1.07
N THR A 251 10.68 11.76 -0.12
CA THR A 251 11.34 11.43 1.14
C THR A 251 12.00 10.06 1.14
N ASN A 252 11.45 9.11 0.39
CA ASN A 252 11.87 7.72 0.51
C ASN A 252 11.44 6.83 -0.65
N TYR A 253 12.10 5.67 -0.73
CA TYR A 253 11.75 4.53 -1.56
C TYR A 253 11.14 3.38 -0.75
N GLU A 254 10.12 2.74 -1.32
CA GLU A 254 9.66 1.42 -0.95
C GLU A 254 9.07 0.71 -2.20
N MET A 255 8.20 -0.29 -2.08
CA MET A 255 7.84 -1.12 -3.22
C MET A 255 6.32 -1.40 -3.36
N GLU A 256 5.43 -0.81 -2.55
CA GLU A 256 4.01 -1.23 -2.48
C GLU A 256 2.98 -0.09 -2.39
N SER A 257 3.34 1.07 -1.83
CA SER A 257 2.37 2.13 -1.46
C SER A 257 1.55 2.66 -2.63
N SER A 258 2.12 2.73 -3.83
CA SER A 258 1.44 3.21 -5.04
C SER A 258 0.24 2.33 -5.38
N ALA A 259 0.43 1.02 -5.44
CA ALA A 259 -0.64 0.05 -5.70
C ALA A 259 -1.65 0.01 -4.54
N ILE A 260 -1.18 0.06 -3.27
CA ILE A 260 -2.08 0.13 -2.11
C ILE A 260 -3.02 1.33 -2.23
N TYR A 261 -2.49 2.52 -2.50
CA TYR A 261 -3.33 3.72 -2.59
C TYR A 261 -4.26 3.70 -3.80
N GLY A 262 -3.72 3.33 -4.96
CA GLY A 262 -4.50 3.30 -6.19
C GLY A 262 -5.64 2.31 -6.15
N LEU A 263 -5.34 1.05 -5.84
CA LEU A 263 -6.35 0.00 -5.75
C LEU A 263 -7.35 0.27 -4.62
N SER A 264 -6.89 0.75 -3.45
CA SER A 264 -7.80 1.12 -2.36
C SER A 264 -8.80 2.19 -2.79
N LYS A 265 -8.37 3.23 -3.53
CA LYS A 265 -9.30 4.25 -4.06
C LYS A 265 -10.27 3.66 -5.08
N LEU A 266 -9.79 2.85 -6.03
CA LEU A 266 -10.64 2.22 -7.04
C LEU A 266 -11.70 1.30 -6.41
N LEU A 267 -11.36 0.61 -5.31
CA LEU A 267 -12.23 -0.29 -4.56
C LEU A 267 -13.02 0.41 -3.42
N ASN A 268 -12.92 1.75 -3.32
CA ASN A 268 -13.57 2.54 -2.26
C ASN A 268 -13.11 2.17 -0.83
N HIS A 269 -11.84 1.80 -0.67
CA HIS A 269 -11.19 1.58 0.62
C HIS A 269 -10.35 2.80 1.03
N LYS A 270 -10.00 2.87 2.33
CA LYS A 270 -9.12 3.90 2.89
C LYS A 270 -7.73 3.32 3.10
N ALA A 271 -6.68 4.04 2.69
CA ALA A 271 -5.33 3.53 2.84
C ALA A 271 -4.32 4.58 3.30
N LEU A 272 -3.37 4.14 4.15
CA LEU A 272 -2.20 4.90 4.57
C LEU A 272 -0.98 3.98 4.68
N THR A 273 0.19 4.47 4.28
CA THR A 273 1.48 3.83 4.54
C THR A 273 2.29 4.63 5.55
N LEU A 274 2.80 3.92 6.54
CA LEU A 274 3.79 4.39 7.51
C LEU A 274 5.04 3.51 7.41
N CYS A 275 6.21 4.12 7.31
CA CYS A 275 7.47 3.38 7.17
C CYS A 275 8.49 3.79 8.23
N VAL A 276 9.32 2.81 8.64
CA VAL A 276 10.55 3.08 9.40
C VAL A 276 11.71 3.27 8.43
N VAL A 277 12.46 4.33 8.57
CA VAL A 277 13.70 4.56 7.80
C VAL A 277 14.78 3.60 8.32
N ILE A 278 15.13 2.58 7.53
CA ILE A 278 16.16 1.59 7.91
C ILE A 278 17.52 1.86 7.26
N ALA A 279 17.54 2.67 6.23
CA ALA A 279 18.76 3.14 5.59
C ALA A 279 18.54 4.56 5.07
N ASN A 280 19.56 5.40 5.13
CA ASN A 280 19.56 6.71 4.47
C ASN A 280 20.50 6.67 3.27
N ARG A 281 19.95 6.92 2.07
CA ARG A 281 20.68 6.80 0.80
C ARG A 281 21.65 7.97 0.56
N VAL A 282 21.43 9.09 1.25
CA VAL A 282 22.25 10.30 1.13
C VAL A 282 23.42 10.25 2.11
N THR A 283 23.18 9.86 3.37
CA THR A 283 24.21 9.82 4.40
C THR A 283 24.98 8.50 4.45
N GLY A 284 24.43 7.43 3.83
CA GLY A 284 25.00 6.08 3.88
C GLY A 284 24.73 5.34 5.19
N GLU A 285 23.95 5.91 6.11
CA GLU A 285 23.61 5.28 7.39
C GLU A 285 22.68 4.07 7.18
N PHE A 286 22.86 3.06 8.03
CA PHE A 286 22.04 1.84 8.03
C PHE A 286 21.74 1.42 9.48
N LEU A 287 20.47 1.06 9.74
CA LEU A 287 19.98 0.56 11.01
C LEU A 287 19.93 -0.98 10.97
N ALA A 288 20.92 -1.64 11.55
CA ALA A 288 21.04 -3.10 11.53
C ALA A 288 19.89 -3.80 12.28
N ASP A 289 19.52 -3.29 13.46
CA ASP A 289 18.34 -3.77 14.20
C ASP A 289 17.21 -2.74 14.16
N TYR A 290 16.36 -2.90 13.16
CA TYR A 290 15.17 -2.06 12.96
C TYR A 290 13.91 -2.59 13.65
N LYS A 291 13.93 -3.81 14.20
CA LYS A 291 12.74 -4.44 14.81
C LYS A 291 12.12 -3.63 15.95
N PRO A 292 12.90 -3.04 16.88
CA PRO A 292 12.34 -2.19 17.93
C PRO A 292 11.59 -0.96 17.39
N ALA A 293 12.10 -0.34 16.33
CA ALA A 293 11.46 0.82 15.71
C ALA A 293 10.15 0.42 15.00
N VAL A 294 10.14 -0.72 14.30
CA VAL A 294 8.91 -1.26 13.69
C VAL A 294 7.88 -1.62 14.75
N ARG A 295 8.30 -2.25 15.87
CA ARG A 295 7.40 -2.57 16.99
C ARG A 295 6.79 -1.30 17.61
N LYS A 296 7.57 -0.24 17.76
CA LYS A 296 7.08 1.07 18.24
C LYS A 296 6.05 1.68 17.28
N LEU A 297 6.31 1.64 15.97
CA LEU A 297 5.37 2.13 14.95
C LEU A 297 4.09 1.29 14.96
N ALA A 298 4.20 -0.04 15.06
CA ALA A 298 3.04 -0.93 15.13
C ALA A 298 2.17 -0.68 16.37
N ALA A 299 2.78 -0.46 17.53
CA ALA A 299 2.04 -0.10 18.75
C ALA A 299 1.26 1.21 18.57
N HIS A 300 1.89 2.25 17.99
CA HIS A 300 1.21 3.51 17.66
C HIS A 300 0.01 3.28 16.73
N VAL A 301 0.19 2.51 15.65
CA VAL A 301 -0.90 2.22 14.69
C VAL A 301 -2.05 1.46 15.35
N LEU A 302 -1.75 0.46 16.20
CA LEU A 302 -2.77 -0.31 16.93
C LEU A 302 -3.56 0.60 17.89
N GLU A 303 -2.89 1.48 18.64
CA GLU A 303 -3.52 2.44 19.55
C GLU A 303 -4.47 3.38 18.81
N GLU A 304 -3.99 3.99 17.73
CA GLU A 304 -4.78 4.93 16.95
C GLU A 304 -5.94 4.25 16.20
N LEU A 305 -5.76 3.04 15.69
CA LEU A 305 -6.87 2.31 15.04
C LEU A 305 -7.95 1.90 16.05
N SER A 306 -7.62 1.81 17.34
CA SER A 306 -8.54 1.37 18.39
C SER A 306 -9.16 2.52 19.23
N SER A 307 -8.79 3.77 18.90
CA SER A 307 -9.34 4.98 19.51
C SER A 307 -10.68 5.45 18.87
#